data_40fa0b94e2dff64eff8d996d87152374
#
_entry.id   40fa0b94e2dff64eff8d996d87152374
#
_cell.length_a   1.000
_cell.length_b   1.000
_cell.length_c   1.000
_cell.angle_alpha   90.00
_cell.angle_beta   90.00
_cell.angle_gamma   90.00
#
_symmetry.space_group_name_H-M   'P 1'
#
loop_
_entity.id
_entity.type
_entity.pdbx_description
1 polymer ?
#
loop_
_entity_poly.entity_id
_entity_poly.type
_entity_poly.pdbx_seq_one_letter_code
_entity_poly.pdbx_strand_id
1 'polypeptide(L)'
;MKRFMGFCKNGGVRHAMCTGAVIALCFSVLCVSGEKAYSWSFQESRTSSGIAAGASCEQIISAAAGSTQIVVSPDPLPDDDLQIVLSMGELPESICISWKGEADGPGYIKIACSRKGLKTVKAVKASSEKTLKGSYYRYRVRFDGLEPGEKYHYVIGSFEGGDGSQSGSSGGQGHWVKAGRVRSFRMPKVSEPTQFLYLGDVQFDVSPEEYEQWGEMTAWIFNENPGLQFAVLGGDMVNIPGEYEQWNGFLRNCSVFSRFPLMTVSGNHEGVSSNRTYKKMFAVPDNGPLSGHAAGSGDGSAYIDSSRSDSERSAPAQNDAASDVRSAAVSVKSDQQLAEELRGDFYYFDQGSCRFIMTDSSFLTDERKERLGTRSWQLCEKKIEDWIARTLEESPKPWNIVVTHHPPYGMHDRDTVSPQLREMWVPVMEAHGADLVLCGHQHMYMRTEAIGGIVYVMGNSGNMKSAVYEKMDTLPDYCMVLSGNGPNYQIIDAGRRKLQLTSYDADGLIIDRFTIRKSLWKVIAGIFR
;
A
#
# COMPACT_ATOMS: atom_id res chain seq x y z
N MET A 1 -45.58 -16.52 -42.93
CA MET A 1 -46.10 -16.01 -44.20
C MET A 1 -45.03 -15.18 -44.90
N LYS A 2 -44.60 -15.68 -46.07
CA LYS A 2 -44.01 -14.99 -47.25
C LYS A 2 -42.90 -13.95 -47.00
N ARG A 3 -41.64 -14.30 -47.38
CA ARG A 3 -41.01 -14.14 -48.72
C ARG A 3 -40.64 -12.69 -49.01
N PHE A 4 -39.34 -12.38 -49.19
CA PHE A 4 -38.82 -12.19 -50.55
C PHE A 4 -37.28 -12.36 -50.59
N MET A 5 -36.90 -13.18 -51.56
CA MET A 5 -35.55 -13.38 -52.11
C MET A 5 -35.24 -12.32 -53.16
N GLY A 6 -34.00 -12.17 -53.47
CA GLY A 6 -33.52 -11.62 -54.75
C GLY A 6 -32.04 -11.28 -54.68
N PHE A 7 -31.14 -12.15 -55.09
CA PHE A 7 -30.41 -12.26 -56.37
C PHE A 7 -29.44 -11.08 -56.64
N CYS A 8 -28.23 -11.23 -56.86
CA CYS A 8 -27.18 -11.97 -57.59
C CYS A 8 -26.13 -10.92 -58.00
N LYS A 9 -24.92 -11.07 -58.29
CA LYS A 9 -24.00 -12.06 -58.79
C LYS A 9 -22.59 -11.44 -58.92
N ASN A 10 -21.61 -12.30 -58.78
CA ASN A 10 -20.34 -12.36 -59.49
C ASN A 10 -19.15 -11.44 -59.11
N GLY A 11 -18.09 -12.12 -58.78
CA GLY A 11 -16.73 -11.70 -58.99
C GLY A 11 -15.74 -12.43 -58.06
N GLY A 12 -15.24 -13.55 -58.53
CA GLY A 12 -14.38 -14.46 -57.81
C GLY A 12 -13.06 -13.85 -57.38
N VAL A 13 -12.44 -14.50 -56.44
CA VAL A 13 -11.00 -14.81 -56.43
C VAL A 13 -10.58 -15.54 -55.16
N ARG A 14 -10.11 -16.76 -55.38
CA ARG A 14 -9.04 -17.52 -54.71
C ARG A 14 -9.04 -17.68 -53.18
N HIS A 15 -9.31 -18.93 -52.83
CA HIS A 15 -8.93 -19.59 -51.59
C HIS A 15 -7.45 -19.42 -51.26
N ALA A 16 -7.18 -19.05 -50.00
CA ALA A 16 -5.99 -19.48 -49.27
C ALA A 16 -6.45 -19.97 -47.90
N MET A 17 -6.56 -21.28 -47.78
CA MET A 17 -6.66 -21.95 -46.50
C MET A 17 -5.33 -21.75 -45.75
N CYS A 18 -5.35 -21.17 -44.56
CA CYS A 18 -4.30 -21.34 -43.56
C CYS A 18 -4.92 -22.05 -42.36
N THR A 19 -4.64 -23.33 -42.29
CA THR A 19 -4.85 -24.17 -41.10
C THR A 19 -3.89 -23.73 -40.01
N GLY A 20 -4.42 -23.10 -38.95
CA GLY A 20 -3.67 -22.86 -37.72
C GLY A 20 -3.62 -24.13 -36.87
N ALA A 21 -2.44 -24.68 -36.70
CA ALA A 21 -2.22 -25.76 -35.73
C ALA A 21 -2.03 -25.17 -34.34
N VAL A 22 -2.92 -25.49 -33.43
CA VAL A 22 -2.78 -25.25 -32.00
C VAL A 22 -1.90 -26.37 -31.44
N ILE A 23 -0.70 -26.04 -30.95
CA ILE A 23 0.11 -26.99 -30.19
C ILE A 23 -0.02 -26.60 -28.71
N ALA A 24 -0.76 -27.42 -27.97
CA ALA A 24 -0.79 -27.39 -26.51
C ALA A 24 0.41 -28.20 -25.98
N LEU A 25 1.35 -27.58 -25.29
CA LEU A 25 2.42 -28.27 -24.57
C LEU A 25 2.04 -28.35 -23.09
N CYS A 26 1.61 -29.55 -22.66
CA CYS A 26 1.48 -29.89 -21.24
C CYS A 26 2.86 -30.32 -20.72
N PHE A 27 3.41 -29.60 -19.77
CA PHE A 27 4.50 -30.08 -18.93
C PHE A 27 3.92 -30.65 -17.65
N SER A 28 3.94 -31.97 -17.51
CA SER A 28 3.68 -32.66 -16.26
C SER A 28 5.02 -32.95 -15.59
N VAL A 29 5.35 -32.26 -14.52
CA VAL A 29 6.42 -32.68 -13.61
C VAL A 29 5.79 -33.52 -12.53
N LEU A 30 6.03 -34.82 -12.57
CA LEU A 30 5.70 -35.75 -11.49
C LEU A 30 6.74 -35.62 -10.38
N CYS A 31 6.38 -34.98 -9.28
CA CYS A 31 7.04 -35.24 -8.01
C CYS A 31 6.20 -36.20 -7.19
N VAL A 32 6.77 -37.35 -6.88
CA VAL A 32 6.15 -38.39 -6.05
C VAL A 32 6.43 -38.06 -4.60
N SER A 33 5.50 -37.40 -3.94
CA SER A 33 5.22 -37.48 -2.50
C SER A 33 3.92 -36.74 -2.23
N GLY A 34 2.95 -37.43 -1.89
CA GLY A 34 1.57 -37.39 -1.38
C GLY A 34 1.00 -36.06 -0.90
N GLU A 35 1.07 -34.95 -1.62
CA GLU A 35 0.32 -33.74 -1.34
C GLU A 35 -0.16 -33.06 -2.64
N LYS A 36 -1.29 -32.38 -2.58
CA LYS A 36 -2.05 -31.87 -3.72
C LYS A 36 -1.23 -30.90 -4.56
N ALA A 37 -0.92 -31.31 -5.79
CA ALA A 37 -0.28 -30.44 -6.77
C ALA A 37 -1.33 -29.49 -7.40
N TYR A 38 -1.11 -28.18 -7.32
CA TYR A 38 -1.78 -27.18 -8.13
C TYR A 38 -0.93 -26.93 -9.38
N SER A 39 -1.52 -27.13 -10.56
CA SER A 39 -0.85 -26.88 -11.83
C SER A 39 -1.24 -25.50 -12.38
N TRP A 40 -0.26 -24.67 -12.65
CA TRP A 40 -0.42 -23.43 -13.39
C TRP A 40 -0.24 -23.70 -14.88
N SER A 41 -1.20 -23.29 -15.70
CA SER A 41 -1.10 -23.36 -17.16
C SER A 41 -1.02 -21.95 -17.73
N PHE A 42 0.11 -21.62 -18.37
CA PHE A 42 0.25 -20.40 -19.15
C PHE A 42 -0.26 -20.62 -20.57
N GLN A 43 -1.16 -19.79 -21.03
CA GLN A 43 -1.62 -19.75 -22.41
C GLN A 43 -1.00 -18.54 -23.12
N GLU A 44 0.03 -18.78 -23.94
CA GLU A 44 0.59 -17.75 -24.83
C GLU A 44 -0.19 -17.69 -26.14
N SER A 45 -0.69 -16.52 -26.49
CA SER A 45 -1.16 -16.21 -27.84
C SER A 45 0.01 -15.69 -28.68
N ARG A 46 0.47 -16.46 -29.67
CA ARG A 46 1.48 -16.02 -30.65
C ARG A 46 0.85 -15.72 -31.99
N THR A 47 1.23 -14.60 -32.54
CA THR A 47 1.13 -14.30 -33.98
C THR A 47 2.28 -14.98 -34.74
N SER A 48 1.95 -15.57 -35.87
CA SER A 48 2.78 -16.43 -36.70
C SER A 48 3.99 -15.75 -37.33
N SER A 49 5.17 -16.30 -37.12
CA SER A 49 6.26 -16.32 -38.14
C SER A 49 6.82 -17.74 -38.19
N GLY A 50 6.94 -18.28 -39.42
CA GLY A 50 7.12 -19.69 -39.70
C GLY A 50 8.41 -20.29 -39.15
N ILE A 51 8.25 -21.45 -38.52
CA ILE A 51 9.36 -22.35 -38.16
C ILE A 51 9.15 -23.66 -38.94
N ALA A 52 10.24 -24.12 -39.60
CA ALA A 52 10.24 -25.35 -40.38
C ALA A 52 10.05 -26.58 -39.48
N ALA A 53 9.25 -27.54 -39.94
CA ALA A 53 9.03 -28.80 -39.26
C ALA A 53 10.32 -29.63 -39.20
N GLY A 54 10.87 -29.87 -37.99
CA GLY A 54 12.02 -30.76 -37.80
C GLY A 54 13.08 -30.29 -36.79
N ALA A 55 12.88 -29.16 -36.12
CA ALA A 55 13.86 -28.66 -35.15
C ALA A 55 13.75 -29.36 -33.78
N SER A 56 14.88 -29.66 -33.13
CA SER A 56 14.94 -30.21 -31.77
C SER A 56 14.49 -29.18 -30.73
N CYS A 57 14.08 -29.64 -29.55
CA CYS A 57 13.61 -28.79 -28.45
C CYS A 57 14.63 -27.69 -28.07
N GLU A 58 15.94 -27.98 -28.14
CA GLU A 58 17.01 -27.02 -27.90
C GLU A 58 17.13 -25.95 -28.99
N GLN A 59 16.84 -26.29 -30.28
CA GLN A 59 16.85 -25.32 -31.37
C GLN A 59 15.63 -24.38 -31.30
N ILE A 60 14.48 -24.85 -30.78
CA ILE A 60 13.29 -24.00 -30.55
C ILE A 60 13.56 -23.00 -29.42
N ILE A 61 14.24 -23.40 -28.36
CA ILE A 61 14.63 -22.52 -27.24
C ILE A 61 15.66 -21.47 -27.72
N SER A 62 16.62 -21.87 -28.57
CA SER A 62 17.60 -20.95 -29.12
C SER A 62 17.02 -19.94 -30.14
N ALA A 63 16.02 -20.33 -30.94
CA ALA A 63 15.34 -19.43 -31.88
C ALA A 63 14.42 -18.42 -31.18
N ALA A 64 13.87 -18.75 -30.03
CA ALA A 64 13.09 -17.83 -29.19
C ALA A 64 13.96 -16.77 -28.47
N ALA A 65 15.26 -17.02 -28.31
CA ALA A 65 16.20 -16.09 -27.69
C ALA A 65 16.63 -14.91 -28.58
N GLY A 66 16.27 -14.90 -29.86
CA GLY A 66 16.70 -13.89 -30.85
C GLY A 66 15.89 -12.60 -30.91
N SER A 67 14.78 -12.47 -30.17
CA SER A 67 13.95 -11.25 -30.16
C SER A 67 13.44 -10.87 -28.76
N THR A 68 14.07 -11.34 -27.71
CA THR A 68 13.75 -11.01 -26.34
C THR A 68 14.44 -9.69 -25.97
N GLN A 69 13.65 -8.64 -25.77
CA GLN A 69 14.01 -7.67 -24.76
C GLN A 69 14.43 -8.50 -23.52
N ILE A 70 15.65 -8.27 -23.06
CA ILE A 70 16.14 -8.89 -21.83
C ILE A 70 15.13 -8.50 -20.74
N VAL A 71 14.18 -9.37 -20.45
CA VAL A 71 13.45 -9.34 -19.19
C VAL A 71 14.56 -9.54 -18.16
N VAL A 72 15.04 -8.44 -17.59
CA VAL A 72 15.91 -8.50 -16.44
C VAL A 72 15.03 -9.15 -15.38
N SER A 73 15.23 -10.44 -15.20
CA SER A 73 14.71 -11.16 -14.05
C SER A 73 14.96 -10.24 -12.84
N PRO A 74 13.94 -9.89 -12.04
CA PRO A 74 14.20 -9.10 -10.86
C PRO A 74 15.34 -9.79 -10.13
N ASP A 75 16.41 -9.04 -9.82
CA ASP A 75 17.51 -9.58 -9.01
C ASP A 75 16.88 -10.41 -7.91
N PRO A 76 17.23 -11.68 -7.70
CA PRO A 76 16.66 -12.50 -6.65
C PRO A 76 16.67 -11.69 -5.37
N LEU A 77 15.52 -11.64 -4.70
CA LEU A 77 15.33 -10.83 -3.52
C LEU A 77 16.41 -11.20 -2.51
N PRO A 78 17.12 -10.24 -1.95
CA PRO A 78 18.26 -10.56 -1.12
C PRO A 78 17.83 -11.25 0.15
N ASP A 79 18.61 -12.18 0.54
CA ASP A 79 18.60 -12.86 1.82
C ASP A 79 19.15 -11.94 2.95
N ASP A 80 18.79 -10.66 2.93
CA ASP A 80 19.07 -9.79 4.07
C ASP A 80 17.78 -9.56 4.85
N ASP A 81 17.77 -9.95 6.09
CA ASP A 81 16.64 -9.85 7.02
C ASP A 81 16.31 -8.39 7.43
N LEU A 82 16.68 -7.40 6.61
CA LEU A 82 16.48 -5.99 6.90
C LEU A 82 15.01 -5.55 6.72
N GLN A 83 14.18 -6.29 6.02
CA GLN A 83 12.75 -6.00 5.86
C GLN A 83 12.48 -4.52 5.53
N ILE A 84 13.09 -4.04 4.47
CA ILE A 84 13.07 -2.62 4.11
C ILE A 84 11.75 -2.27 3.45
N VAL A 85 11.13 -1.19 3.91
CA VAL A 85 9.94 -0.60 3.31
C VAL A 85 10.17 0.88 3.06
N LEU A 86 9.87 1.32 1.84
CA LEU A 86 9.80 2.73 1.46
C LEU A 86 8.36 3.24 1.65
N SER A 87 8.21 4.48 2.13
CA SER A 87 6.92 5.18 2.17
C SER A 87 7.10 6.61 1.69
N MET A 88 6.11 7.19 1.04
CA MET A 88 6.15 8.61 0.66
C MET A 88 5.91 9.49 1.87
N GLY A 89 6.53 10.67 1.88
CA GLY A 89 6.21 11.73 2.84
C GLY A 89 4.98 12.54 2.39
N GLU A 90 4.73 13.66 3.05
CA GLU A 90 3.66 14.60 2.70
C GLU A 90 3.83 15.20 1.31
N LEU A 91 5.06 15.52 0.97
CA LEU A 91 5.45 16.17 -0.27
C LEU A 91 5.99 15.18 -1.28
N PRO A 92 5.78 15.41 -2.59
CA PRO A 92 6.24 14.51 -3.64
C PRO A 92 7.76 14.29 -3.70
N GLU A 93 8.55 15.20 -3.11
CA GLU A 93 10.00 15.14 -2.97
C GLU A 93 10.48 14.46 -1.70
N SER A 94 9.57 13.89 -0.89
CA SER A 94 9.88 13.24 0.38
C SER A 94 9.74 11.72 0.30
N ILE A 95 10.69 11.00 0.89
CA ILE A 95 10.66 9.54 1.05
C ILE A 95 11.10 9.16 2.47
N CYS A 96 10.40 8.22 3.08
CA CYS A 96 10.81 7.57 4.29
C CYS A 96 11.33 6.16 3.97
N ILE A 97 12.43 5.77 4.60
CA ILE A 97 13.00 4.42 4.50
C ILE A 97 13.00 3.82 5.89
N SER A 98 12.32 2.70 6.07
CA SER A 98 12.29 1.96 7.33
C SER A 98 12.89 0.57 7.16
N TRP A 99 13.55 0.06 8.20
CA TRP A 99 14.14 -1.27 8.18
C TRP A 99 14.21 -1.90 9.57
N LYS A 100 14.41 -3.21 9.62
CA LYS A 100 14.62 -3.99 10.84
C LYS A 100 16.09 -4.00 11.23
N GLY A 101 16.38 -3.97 12.51
CA GLY A 101 17.70 -4.17 13.09
C GLY A 101 17.63 -4.50 14.57
N GLU A 102 18.78 -4.82 15.19
CA GLU A 102 18.91 -5.01 16.64
C GLU A 102 19.14 -3.67 17.35
N ALA A 103 19.21 -3.68 18.69
CA ALA A 103 19.41 -2.46 19.48
C ALA A 103 20.65 -1.65 19.05
N ASP A 104 21.76 -2.35 18.79
CA ASP A 104 23.03 -1.80 18.31
C ASP A 104 23.22 -2.05 16.80
N GLY A 105 22.13 -2.29 16.10
CA GLY A 105 22.11 -2.68 14.70
C GLY A 105 22.51 -1.56 13.74
N PRO A 106 22.34 -1.80 12.42
CA PRO A 106 22.77 -0.89 11.36
C PRO A 106 21.89 0.37 11.35
N GLY A 107 22.15 1.29 12.27
CA GLY A 107 21.38 2.51 12.52
C GLY A 107 21.71 3.68 11.59
N TYR A 108 22.37 3.46 10.45
CA TYR A 108 22.73 4.51 9.50
C TYR A 108 22.39 4.13 8.07
N ILE A 109 22.15 5.14 7.23
CA ILE A 109 21.89 4.97 5.82
C ILE A 109 22.66 6.01 4.99
N LYS A 110 23.15 5.61 3.83
CA LYS A 110 23.69 6.51 2.81
C LYS A 110 22.77 6.48 1.60
N ILE A 111 22.52 7.65 1.00
CA ILE A 111 21.73 7.80 -0.22
C ILE A 111 22.45 8.72 -1.21
N ALA A 112 22.41 8.40 -2.51
CA ALA A 112 23.02 9.20 -3.58
C ALA A 112 22.39 8.87 -4.94
N CYS A 113 22.48 9.79 -5.91
CA CYS A 113 22.02 9.58 -7.31
C CYS A 113 22.82 8.52 -8.05
N SER A 114 23.97 8.07 -7.53
CA SER A 114 24.77 7.02 -8.16
C SER A 114 25.43 6.10 -7.13
N ARG A 115 25.75 4.86 -7.55
CA ARG A 115 26.52 3.92 -6.69
C ARG A 115 27.90 4.48 -6.29
N LYS A 116 28.55 5.26 -7.15
CA LYS A 116 29.84 5.89 -6.84
C LYS A 116 29.69 6.97 -5.77
N GLY A 117 28.61 7.76 -5.85
CA GLY A 117 28.29 8.80 -4.87
C GLY A 117 28.14 8.29 -3.45
N LEU A 118 27.68 7.03 -3.26
CA LEU A 118 27.57 6.44 -1.92
C LEU A 118 28.91 6.36 -1.16
N LYS A 119 30.05 6.43 -1.84
CA LYS A 119 31.37 6.43 -1.20
C LYS A 119 31.72 7.78 -0.55
N THR A 120 31.13 8.87 -1.06
CA THR A 120 31.47 10.24 -0.66
C THR A 120 30.42 10.93 0.20
N VAL A 121 29.15 10.46 0.13
CA VAL A 121 28.08 11.04 0.95
C VAL A 121 28.21 10.64 2.41
N LYS A 122 27.79 11.54 3.29
CA LYS A 122 27.70 11.27 4.73
C LYS A 122 26.58 10.26 4.98
N ALA A 123 26.77 9.42 5.98
CA ALA A 123 25.73 8.56 6.49
C ALA A 123 24.78 9.37 7.39
N VAL A 124 23.49 9.15 7.24
CA VAL A 124 22.45 9.74 8.07
C VAL A 124 22.08 8.74 9.16
N LYS A 125 22.04 9.19 10.41
CA LYS A 125 21.61 8.38 11.55
C LYS A 125 20.10 8.23 11.53
N ALA A 126 19.61 7.02 11.71
CA ALA A 126 18.18 6.71 11.80
C ALA A 126 17.67 6.93 13.24
N SER A 127 16.42 7.33 13.36
CA SER A 127 15.65 7.11 14.58
C SER A 127 15.28 5.63 14.68
N SER A 128 15.16 5.11 15.90
CA SER A 128 14.79 3.70 16.12
C SER A 128 13.78 3.56 17.24
N GLU A 129 12.91 2.58 17.09
CA GLU A 129 11.89 2.25 18.06
C GLU A 129 11.81 0.73 18.26
N LYS A 130 11.78 0.28 19.52
CA LYS A 130 11.65 -1.14 19.86
C LYS A 130 10.25 -1.65 19.51
N THR A 131 10.18 -2.80 18.85
CA THR A 131 8.91 -3.46 18.56
C THR A 131 8.35 -4.19 19.80
N LEU A 132 7.04 -4.48 19.81
CA LEU A 132 6.32 -4.86 21.04
C LEU A 132 6.82 -6.15 21.70
N LYS A 133 7.01 -7.22 20.95
CA LYS A 133 7.42 -8.53 21.50
C LYS A 133 8.76 -9.01 20.97
N GLY A 134 9.34 -8.28 20.01
CA GLY A 134 10.59 -8.67 19.40
C GLY A 134 11.82 -8.20 20.14
N SER A 135 12.91 -8.86 19.92
CA SER A 135 14.25 -8.39 20.28
C SER A 135 14.81 -7.39 19.26
N TYR A 136 14.02 -6.91 18.31
CA TYR A 136 14.47 -6.04 17.23
C TYR A 136 13.82 -4.65 17.28
N TYR A 137 14.45 -3.73 16.56
CA TYR A 137 14.05 -2.34 16.38
C TYR A 137 13.63 -2.09 14.94
N ARG A 138 12.69 -1.15 14.75
CA ARG A 138 12.44 -0.52 13.46
C ARG A 138 13.21 0.79 13.41
N TYR A 139 14.06 0.91 12.44
CA TYR A 139 14.83 2.12 12.11
C TYR A 139 14.12 2.90 11.02
N ARG A 140 14.20 4.24 11.07
CA ARG A 140 13.53 5.12 10.12
C ARG A 140 14.38 6.33 9.80
N VAL A 141 14.42 6.72 8.54
CA VAL A 141 14.97 7.98 8.08
C VAL A 141 14.05 8.60 7.05
N ARG A 142 13.79 9.88 7.16
CA ARG A 142 13.10 10.68 6.14
C ARG A 142 14.14 11.47 5.35
N PHE A 143 14.00 11.48 4.04
CA PHE A 143 14.74 12.31 3.12
C PHE A 143 13.78 13.24 2.41
N ASP A 144 14.06 14.53 2.43
CA ASP A 144 13.31 15.58 1.76
C ASP A 144 14.16 16.20 0.64
N GLY A 145 13.50 16.86 -0.33
CA GLY A 145 14.17 17.51 -1.45
C GLY A 145 14.74 16.57 -2.48
N LEU A 146 14.19 15.34 -2.59
CA LEU A 146 14.55 14.40 -3.64
C LEU A 146 13.81 14.75 -4.92
N GLU A 147 14.52 14.77 -6.05
CA GLU A 147 13.93 15.10 -7.36
C GLU A 147 12.95 14.01 -7.83
N PRO A 148 11.65 14.35 -8.09
CA PRO A 148 10.68 13.42 -8.62
C PRO A 148 11.11 12.81 -9.94
N GLY A 149 10.94 11.49 -10.07
CA GLY A 149 11.35 10.72 -11.25
C GLY A 149 12.83 10.36 -11.29
N GLU A 150 13.68 10.89 -10.40
CA GLU A 150 15.10 10.54 -10.34
C GLU A 150 15.34 9.22 -9.63
N LYS A 151 16.45 8.56 -10.02
CA LYS A 151 16.89 7.29 -9.43
C LYS A 151 17.91 7.52 -8.34
N TYR A 152 17.64 7.00 -7.16
CA TYR A 152 18.52 7.04 -6.01
C TYR A 152 19.03 5.63 -5.66
N HIS A 153 20.29 5.58 -5.22
CA HIS A 153 20.90 4.39 -4.64
C HIS A 153 21.08 4.59 -3.15
N TYR A 154 20.87 3.55 -2.37
CA TYR A 154 21.06 3.62 -0.92
C TYR A 154 21.68 2.35 -0.36
N VAL A 155 22.27 2.47 0.81
CA VAL A 155 22.86 1.35 1.55
C VAL A 155 22.75 1.62 3.05
N ILE A 156 22.28 0.62 3.78
CA ILE A 156 22.18 0.62 5.24
C ILE A 156 23.48 0.11 5.81
N GLY A 157 23.88 0.58 7.00
CA GLY A 157 25.11 0.16 7.66
C GLY A 157 25.27 0.75 9.05
N SER A 158 26.43 0.46 9.63
CA SER A 158 26.87 0.91 10.94
C SER A 158 28.31 1.44 10.89
N PHE A 159 28.77 2.00 12.00
CA PHE A 159 30.17 2.33 12.20
C PHE A 159 30.76 1.42 13.28
N GLU A 160 31.89 0.77 12.99
CA GLU A 160 32.68 0.02 13.96
C GLU A 160 33.82 0.88 14.46
N GLY A 161 34.08 0.86 15.79
CA GLY A 161 35.19 1.59 16.43
C GLY A 161 34.97 3.09 16.69
N GLY A 162 33.71 3.56 16.55
CA GLY A 162 33.35 4.96 16.87
C GLY A 162 31.89 5.24 16.53
N ASP A 163 31.36 6.35 17.05
CA ASP A 163 29.95 6.75 16.90
C ASP A 163 29.60 7.38 15.53
N GLY A 164 30.53 7.42 14.58
CA GLY A 164 30.35 8.06 13.29
C GLY A 164 30.25 9.58 13.32
N SER A 165 30.39 10.22 14.48
CA SER A 165 30.35 11.68 14.61
C SER A 165 31.61 12.30 14.02
N GLN A 166 31.47 13.21 13.06
CA GLN A 166 32.54 14.01 12.49
C GLN A 166 32.78 15.31 13.29
N SER A 167 32.50 15.34 14.57
CA SER A 167 32.84 16.48 15.40
C SER A 167 34.31 16.37 15.86
N GLY A 168 35.12 17.34 15.48
CA GLY A 168 36.58 17.39 15.60
C GLY A 168 37.18 17.38 16.99
N SER A 169 36.95 16.37 17.79
CA SER A 169 37.69 16.07 19.00
C SER A 169 38.04 14.57 18.98
N SER A 170 39.29 14.27 18.68
CA SER A 170 40.11 13.06 18.97
C SER A 170 39.43 11.68 19.19
N GLY A 171 38.19 11.45 18.84
CA GLY A 171 37.50 10.16 18.78
C GLY A 171 37.66 9.57 17.39
N GLY A 172 38.23 8.36 17.26
CA GLY A 172 38.54 7.73 15.98
C GLY A 172 37.30 7.66 15.07
N GLN A 173 37.48 8.04 13.79
CA GLN A 173 36.46 7.82 12.75
C GLN A 173 36.18 6.33 12.67
N GLY A 174 34.99 5.92 13.11
CA GLY A 174 34.57 4.53 12.96
C GLY A 174 34.59 4.07 11.50
N HIS A 175 34.92 2.82 11.28
CA HIS A 175 34.90 2.22 9.95
C HIS A 175 33.46 1.92 9.52
N TRP A 176 33.08 2.38 8.32
CA TRP A 176 31.75 2.10 7.76
C TRP A 176 31.62 0.63 7.35
N VAL A 177 30.66 -0.08 7.93
CA VAL A 177 30.30 -1.46 7.61
C VAL A 177 28.89 -1.49 7.02
N LYS A 178 28.75 -2.14 5.86
CA LYS A 178 27.46 -2.30 5.19
C LYS A 178 26.67 -3.43 5.85
N ALA A 179 25.39 -3.17 6.10
CA ALA A 179 24.40 -4.20 6.39
C ALA A 179 23.61 -4.51 5.10
N GLY A 180 24.05 -5.51 4.39
CA GLY A 180 23.43 -5.92 3.13
C GLY A 180 23.93 -5.19 1.88
N ARG A 181 23.20 -5.34 0.78
CA ARG A 181 23.58 -4.83 -0.55
C ARG A 181 23.16 -3.37 -0.77
N VAL A 182 23.76 -2.75 -1.79
CA VAL A 182 23.29 -1.47 -2.32
C VAL A 182 21.99 -1.69 -3.09
N ARG A 183 20.95 -0.98 -2.71
CA ARG A 183 19.64 -0.96 -3.37
C ARG A 183 19.43 0.33 -4.15
N SER A 184 18.35 0.38 -4.90
CA SER A 184 17.95 1.61 -5.58
C SER A 184 16.42 1.68 -5.69
N PHE A 185 15.91 2.89 -5.66
CA PHE A 185 14.54 3.21 -5.99
C PHE A 185 14.50 4.39 -6.96
N ARG A 186 13.35 4.58 -7.57
CA ARG A 186 13.05 5.78 -8.34
C ARG A 186 11.98 6.56 -7.60
N MET A 187 12.20 7.86 -7.40
CA MET A 187 11.15 8.72 -6.86
C MET A 187 9.93 8.69 -7.79
N PRO A 188 8.71 8.57 -7.26
CA PRO A 188 7.52 8.69 -8.07
C PRO A 188 7.49 9.98 -8.87
N LYS A 189 7.00 9.92 -10.11
CA LYS A 189 6.91 11.09 -10.98
C LYS A 189 5.69 11.93 -10.61
N VAL A 190 5.84 13.24 -10.61
CA VAL A 190 4.69 14.15 -10.46
C VAL A 190 3.94 14.39 -11.79
N SER A 191 4.51 13.93 -12.92
CA SER A 191 3.87 14.00 -14.24
C SER A 191 2.78 12.94 -14.40
N GLU A 192 1.81 13.23 -15.24
CA GLU A 192 0.70 12.34 -15.57
C GLU A 192 1.05 11.30 -16.65
N PRO A 193 0.34 10.18 -16.68
CA PRO A 193 -0.62 9.73 -15.67
C PRO A 193 0.07 9.25 -14.39
N THR A 194 -0.63 9.36 -13.25
CA THR A 194 -0.24 8.70 -12.01
C THR A 194 -0.69 7.26 -12.07
N GLN A 195 0.24 6.31 -12.08
CA GLN A 195 -0.10 4.89 -12.09
C GLN A 195 0.30 4.25 -10.77
N PHE A 196 -0.65 3.61 -10.10
CA PHE A 196 -0.42 2.94 -8.81
C PHE A 196 -1.18 1.63 -8.69
N LEU A 197 -0.68 0.78 -7.79
CA LEU A 197 -1.28 -0.50 -7.44
C LEU A 197 -2.10 -0.33 -6.16
N TYR A 198 -3.32 -0.85 -6.15
CA TYR A 198 -4.12 -1.02 -4.94
C TYR A 198 -4.20 -2.52 -4.59
N LEU A 199 -3.98 -2.80 -3.31
CA LEU A 199 -4.05 -4.12 -2.70
C LEU A 199 -5.01 -4.04 -1.50
N GLY A 200 -6.02 -4.89 -1.46
CA GLY A 200 -6.85 -5.08 -0.28
C GLY A 200 -6.16 -6.00 0.73
N ASP A 201 -6.95 -6.60 1.59
CA ASP A 201 -6.52 -7.49 2.67
C ASP A 201 -5.41 -8.46 2.24
N VAL A 202 -4.37 -8.60 3.06
CA VAL A 202 -3.31 -9.60 2.92
C VAL A 202 -3.57 -10.77 3.86
N GLN A 203 -3.69 -10.47 5.13
CA GLN A 203 -4.22 -11.24 6.25
C GLN A 203 -4.08 -12.76 6.12
N PHE A 204 -2.87 -13.25 6.00
CA PHE A 204 -2.61 -14.68 6.09
C PHE A 204 -2.56 -15.11 7.56
N ASP A 205 -2.92 -16.35 7.83
CA ASP A 205 -2.74 -16.96 9.14
C ASP A 205 -1.24 -17.10 9.46
N VAL A 206 -0.74 -18.25 9.67
CA VAL A 206 0.66 -18.47 10.06
C VAL A 206 1.46 -19.15 8.95
N SER A 207 0.87 -19.37 7.78
CA SER A 207 1.53 -20.03 6.65
C SER A 207 2.59 -19.12 6.03
N PRO A 208 3.88 -19.42 6.18
CA PRO A 208 4.94 -18.69 5.50
C PRO A 208 4.77 -18.69 3.98
N GLU A 209 4.23 -19.78 3.43
CA GLU A 209 4.04 -20.00 2.00
C GLU A 209 3.03 -19.03 1.40
N GLU A 210 1.98 -18.66 2.14
CA GLU A 210 1.00 -17.69 1.67
C GLU A 210 1.60 -16.28 1.55
N TYR A 211 2.43 -15.86 2.51
CA TYR A 211 3.18 -14.60 2.42
C TYR A 211 4.19 -14.61 1.27
N GLU A 212 4.85 -15.75 1.01
CA GLU A 212 5.77 -15.90 -0.12
C GLU A 212 5.02 -15.73 -1.45
N GLN A 213 3.90 -16.42 -1.63
CA GLN A 213 3.06 -16.31 -2.83
C GLN A 213 2.57 -14.87 -3.05
N TRP A 214 2.15 -14.18 -1.99
CA TRP A 214 1.76 -12.78 -2.07
C TRP A 214 2.95 -11.87 -2.46
N GLY A 215 4.12 -12.12 -1.89
CA GLY A 215 5.35 -11.42 -2.24
C GLY A 215 5.77 -11.61 -3.70
N GLU A 216 5.67 -12.84 -4.20
CA GLU A 216 5.93 -13.18 -5.60
C GLU A 216 4.92 -12.51 -6.53
N MET A 217 3.62 -12.56 -6.20
CA MET A 217 2.56 -11.89 -6.95
C MET A 217 2.81 -10.38 -7.03
N THR A 218 3.11 -9.72 -5.92
CA THR A 218 3.37 -8.28 -5.93
C THR A 218 4.62 -7.92 -6.72
N ALA A 219 5.69 -8.71 -6.62
CA ALA A 219 6.91 -8.51 -7.39
C ALA A 219 6.65 -8.70 -8.90
N TRP A 220 5.88 -9.72 -9.27
CA TRP A 220 5.46 -9.97 -10.66
C TRP A 220 4.63 -8.80 -11.20
N ILE A 221 3.63 -8.30 -10.45
CA ILE A 221 2.80 -7.16 -10.87
C ILE A 221 3.67 -5.94 -11.22
N PHE A 222 4.62 -5.58 -10.37
CA PHE A 222 5.51 -4.44 -10.63
C PHE A 222 6.46 -4.69 -11.82
N ASN A 223 6.86 -5.93 -12.07
CA ASN A 223 7.70 -6.28 -13.21
C ASN A 223 6.93 -6.17 -14.54
N GLU A 224 5.71 -6.70 -14.59
CA GLU A 224 4.86 -6.66 -15.78
C GLU A 224 4.29 -5.26 -16.07
N ASN A 225 4.25 -4.38 -15.07
CA ASN A 225 3.68 -3.04 -15.19
C ASN A 225 4.70 -1.94 -14.86
N PRO A 226 5.66 -1.65 -15.78
CA PRO A 226 6.76 -0.71 -15.54
C PRO A 226 6.31 0.75 -15.32
N GLY A 227 5.05 1.06 -15.57
CA GLY A 227 4.43 2.34 -15.27
C GLY A 227 4.06 2.53 -13.81
N LEU A 228 3.95 1.46 -13.03
CA LEU A 228 3.63 1.53 -11.60
C LEU A 228 4.72 2.29 -10.83
N GLN A 229 4.28 3.20 -9.98
CA GLN A 229 5.16 4.08 -9.23
C GLN A 229 5.19 3.76 -7.74
N PHE A 230 4.09 3.27 -7.17
CA PHE A 230 3.92 2.91 -5.76
C PHE A 230 2.72 1.98 -5.60
N ALA A 231 2.54 1.48 -4.38
CA ALA A 231 1.33 0.74 -4.00
C ALA A 231 0.62 1.40 -2.81
N VAL A 232 -0.68 1.14 -2.74
CA VAL A 232 -1.56 1.48 -1.61
C VAL A 232 -2.16 0.18 -1.08
N LEU A 233 -2.11 -0.03 0.23
CA LEU A 233 -2.62 -1.22 0.91
C LEU A 233 -3.76 -0.84 1.86
N GLY A 234 -4.89 -1.48 1.68
CA GLY A 234 -6.18 -1.17 2.30
C GLY A 234 -6.41 -1.73 3.70
N GLY A 235 -5.35 -2.14 4.43
CA GLY A 235 -5.45 -2.68 5.79
C GLY A 235 -5.38 -4.20 5.85
N ASP A 236 -5.48 -4.75 7.04
CA ASP A 236 -5.42 -6.18 7.37
C ASP A 236 -4.21 -6.89 6.74
N MET A 237 -3.01 -6.44 7.14
CA MET A 237 -1.74 -7.03 6.70
C MET A 237 -1.44 -8.34 7.41
N VAL A 238 -1.93 -8.48 8.64
CA VAL A 238 -1.76 -9.63 9.52
C VAL A 238 -3.08 -10.01 10.17
N ASN A 239 -3.25 -11.27 10.50
CA ASN A 239 -4.46 -11.75 11.18
C ASN A 239 -4.44 -11.43 12.70
N ILE A 240 -3.26 -11.55 13.33
CA ILE A 240 -3.09 -11.28 14.77
C ILE A 240 -1.95 -10.27 14.98
N PRO A 241 -2.25 -9.00 15.24
CA PRO A 241 -1.25 -7.92 15.27
C PRO A 241 -0.25 -8.04 16.43
N GLY A 242 -0.57 -8.85 17.44
CA GLY A 242 0.33 -9.18 18.55
C GLY A 242 1.34 -10.27 18.24
N GLU A 243 1.21 -10.99 17.13
CA GLU A 243 2.08 -12.10 16.76
C GLU A 243 3.23 -11.62 15.88
N TYR A 244 4.46 -11.76 16.42
CA TYR A 244 5.67 -11.34 15.73
C TYR A 244 5.88 -12.06 14.40
N GLU A 245 5.59 -13.36 14.35
CA GLU A 245 5.86 -14.18 13.17
C GLU A 245 4.99 -13.79 11.97
N GLN A 246 3.78 -13.31 12.19
CA GLN A 246 2.93 -12.81 11.11
C GLN A 246 3.51 -11.51 10.51
N TRP A 247 3.93 -10.56 11.36
CA TRP A 247 4.63 -9.36 10.89
C TRP A 247 5.95 -9.69 10.20
N ASN A 248 6.68 -10.66 10.72
CA ASN A 248 7.92 -11.13 10.12
C ASN A 248 7.66 -11.75 8.75
N GLY A 249 6.63 -12.59 8.62
CA GLY A 249 6.20 -13.18 7.36
C GLY A 249 5.82 -12.11 6.34
N PHE A 250 4.94 -11.19 6.71
CA PHE A 250 4.52 -10.08 5.84
C PHE A 250 5.72 -9.23 5.39
N LEU A 251 6.52 -8.71 6.34
CA LEU A 251 7.60 -7.76 6.01
C LEU A 251 8.77 -8.41 5.25
N ARG A 252 9.06 -9.69 5.45
CA ARG A 252 10.04 -10.40 4.64
C ARG A 252 9.64 -10.44 3.17
N ASN A 253 8.36 -10.60 2.91
CA ASN A 253 7.81 -10.72 1.58
C ASN A 253 7.44 -9.36 0.94
N CYS A 254 7.62 -8.26 1.68
CA CYS A 254 7.54 -6.87 1.18
C CYS A 254 8.77 -6.40 0.39
N SER A 255 9.63 -7.28 -0.07
CA SER A 255 10.93 -6.92 -0.64
C SER A 255 10.86 -6.03 -1.89
N VAL A 256 9.80 -6.10 -2.70
CA VAL A 256 9.52 -5.19 -3.82
C VAL A 256 9.40 -3.74 -3.32
N PHE A 257 8.91 -3.54 -2.11
CA PHE A 257 8.75 -2.23 -1.48
C PHE A 257 10.05 -1.64 -0.89
N SER A 258 11.17 -2.32 -1.05
CA SER A 258 12.49 -1.72 -0.96
C SER A 258 12.89 -0.89 -2.21
N ARG A 259 12.03 -0.89 -3.26
CA ARG A 259 12.24 -0.22 -4.55
C ARG A 259 11.08 0.69 -4.94
N PHE A 260 9.87 0.36 -4.51
CA PHE A 260 8.64 1.11 -4.74
C PHE A 260 8.00 1.47 -3.39
N PRO A 261 7.54 2.71 -3.19
CA PRO A 261 6.85 3.08 -1.97
C PRO A 261 5.58 2.27 -1.73
N LEU A 262 5.31 1.95 -0.47
CA LEU A 262 4.07 1.35 0.01
C LEU A 262 3.41 2.32 0.99
N MET A 263 2.16 2.69 0.72
CA MET A 263 1.33 3.51 1.59
C MET A 263 0.20 2.65 2.15
N THR A 264 -0.04 2.72 3.45
CA THR A 264 -0.92 1.77 4.14
C THR A 264 -1.94 2.45 5.04
N VAL A 265 -3.11 1.85 5.21
CA VAL A 265 -4.01 2.12 6.34
C VAL A 265 -4.05 0.91 7.25
N SER A 266 -4.42 1.07 8.52
CA SER A 266 -4.69 -0.08 9.38
C SER A 266 -6.08 -0.66 9.09
N GLY A 267 -6.21 -1.98 9.18
CA GLY A 267 -7.49 -2.67 9.19
C GLY A 267 -7.99 -2.95 10.61
N ASN A 268 -9.09 -3.69 10.72
CA ASN A 268 -9.62 -4.05 12.03
C ASN A 268 -8.71 -5.02 12.77
N HIS A 269 -7.98 -5.88 12.07
CA HIS A 269 -7.02 -6.77 12.72
C HIS A 269 -5.87 -6.00 13.36
N GLU A 270 -5.34 -4.95 12.75
CA GLU A 270 -4.36 -4.07 13.38
C GLU A 270 -4.97 -3.14 14.44
N GLY A 271 -6.19 -2.67 14.22
CA GLY A 271 -6.83 -1.58 14.97
C GLY A 271 -7.45 -1.99 16.30
N VAL A 272 -8.00 -3.20 16.41
CA VAL A 272 -8.84 -3.64 17.55
C VAL A 272 -8.07 -3.64 18.88
N SER A 273 -6.87 -4.21 18.93
CA SER A 273 -6.12 -4.31 20.20
C SER A 273 -5.28 -3.08 20.54
N SER A 274 -4.92 -2.33 19.65
CA SER A 274 -4.21 -1.04 19.51
C SER A 274 -3.30 -1.15 18.30
N ASN A 275 -3.45 -0.30 17.33
CA ASN A 275 -2.57 -0.24 16.15
C ASN A 275 -1.11 0.19 16.47
N ARG A 276 -0.68 0.08 17.73
CA ARG A 276 0.68 0.43 18.16
C ARG A 276 1.74 -0.36 17.40
N THR A 277 1.50 -1.63 17.11
CA THR A 277 2.46 -2.41 16.32
C THR A 277 2.50 -1.91 14.88
N TYR A 278 1.34 -1.70 14.25
CA TYR A 278 1.24 -1.11 12.91
C TYR A 278 2.02 0.21 12.81
N LYS A 279 1.79 1.15 13.73
CA LYS A 279 2.48 2.46 13.77
C LYS A 279 4.00 2.35 13.89
N LYS A 280 4.49 1.23 14.45
CA LYS A 280 5.92 0.93 14.53
C LYS A 280 6.48 0.32 13.24
N MET A 281 5.66 -0.33 12.44
CA MET A 281 6.11 -0.99 11.21
C MET A 281 6.27 -0.02 10.04
N PHE A 282 5.41 1.00 9.95
CA PHE A 282 5.37 1.93 8.82
C PHE A 282 5.70 3.36 9.24
N ALA A 283 6.36 4.09 8.33
CA ALA A 283 6.66 5.50 8.47
C ALA A 283 5.77 6.29 7.50
N VAL A 284 4.62 6.73 7.98
CA VAL A 284 3.64 7.50 7.20
C VAL A 284 3.68 8.98 7.55
N PRO A 285 3.12 9.88 6.73
CA PRO A 285 2.99 11.30 7.06
C PRO A 285 2.31 11.57 8.40
N ASP A 286 2.71 12.65 9.08
CA ASP A 286 2.14 13.10 10.36
C ASP A 286 1.36 14.41 10.16
N ASN A 287 0.33 14.39 9.31
CA ASN A 287 -0.51 15.52 8.95
C ASN A 287 -2.01 15.24 9.16
N GLY A 288 -2.30 14.37 10.13
CA GLY A 288 -3.66 14.00 10.51
C GLY A 288 -4.43 15.07 11.28
N PRO A 289 -5.62 14.73 11.82
CA PRO A 289 -6.57 15.69 12.38
C PRO A 289 -6.05 16.60 13.50
N LEU A 290 -5.03 16.16 14.22
CA LEU A 290 -4.50 16.85 15.41
C LEU A 290 -2.99 17.13 15.32
N SER A 291 -2.38 16.99 14.15
CA SER A 291 -0.94 17.14 13.96
C SER A 291 -0.40 18.57 14.19
N GLY A 292 -1.29 19.56 14.36
CA GLY A 292 -0.90 20.97 14.52
C GLY A 292 -0.37 21.64 13.25
N HIS A 293 -0.26 20.91 12.15
CA HIS A 293 0.12 21.43 10.85
C HIS A 293 -1.14 21.92 10.13
N ALA A 294 -1.38 23.21 10.17
CA ALA A 294 -2.35 23.81 9.25
C ALA A 294 -1.84 23.54 7.82
N ALA A 295 -2.68 22.93 6.98
CA ALA A 295 -2.40 22.80 5.57
C ALA A 295 -2.11 24.20 5.00
N GLY A 296 -0.88 24.43 4.52
CA GLY A 296 -0.50 25.71 3.89
C GLY A 296 0.62 26.50 4.55
N SER A 297 1.11 26.19 5.75
CA SER A 297 2.34 26.80 6.26
C SER A 297 3.55 26.00 5.79
N GLY A 298 4.14 26.41 4.67
CA GLY A 298 5.43 25.92 4.22
C GLY A 298 6.54 26.37 5.16
N ASP A 299 6.66 25.75 6.32
CA ASP A 299 7.85 25.83 7.14
C ASP A 299 8.61 24.50 7.03
N GLY A 300 9.64 24.54 6.20
CA GLY A 300 10.56 23.44 5.96
C GLY A 300 11.46 23.19 7.15
N SER A 301 10.90 22.88 8.30
CA SER A 301 11.66 22.40 9.45
C SER A 301 11.88 20.91 9.33
N ALA A 302 13.08 20.54 8.89
CA ALA A 302 13.58 19.18 9.02
C ALA A 302 13.49 18.75 10.49
N TYR A 303 12.54 17.85 10.80
CA TYR A 303 12.49 17.23 12.11
C TYR A 303 13.59 16.18 12.21
N ILE A 304 14.81 16.66 12.45
CA ILE A 304 15.86 15.88 13.08
C ILE A 304 15.59 15.98 14.57
N ASP A 305 14.75 15.10 15.11
CA ASP A 305 14.62 14.96 16.57
C ASP A 305 15.86 14.23 17.09
N SER A 306 16.89 15.01 17.39
CA SER A 306 18.13 14.57 18.01
C SER A 306 18.22 15.02 19.47
N SER A 307 17.13 15.03 20.23
CA SER A 307 17.27 15.24 21.68
C SER A 307 16.03 14.86 22.47
N ARG A 308 16.01 13.67 22.98
CA ARG A 308 15.50 13.38 24.33
C ARG A 308 16.38 12.31 24.96
N SER A 309 17.42 12.78 25.63
CA SER A 309 18.10 12.01 26.65
C SER A 309 17.13 11.73 27.80
N ASP A 310 16.97 10.46 28.12
CA ASP A 310 16.32 10.00 29.34
C ASP A 310 17.04 10.60 30.55
N SER A 311 16.43 11.58 31.20
CA SER A 311 16.77 11.96 32.57
C SER A 311 15.66 11.41 33.46
N GLU A 312 15.98 10.32 34.12
CA GLU A 312 15.25 9.83 35.27
C GLU A 312 15.03 10.93 36.29
N ARG A 313 13.79 11.27 36.58
CA ARG A 313 13.43 11.94 37.82
C ARG A 313 12.56 11.02 38.64
N SER A 314 13.18 10.37 39.58
CA SER A 314 12.56 9.76 40.74
C SER A 314 11.77 10.80 41.53
N ALA A 315 10.45 10.59 41.67
CA ALA A 315 9.63 11.32 42.63
C ALA A 315 9.42 10.47 43.89
N PRO A 316 9.40 11.07 45.08
CA PRO A 316 9.28 10.34 46.33
C PRO A 316 7.85 9.87 46.57
N ALA A 317 7.75 8.69 47.13
CA ALA A 317 6.49 8.11 47.63
C ALA A 317 5.96 8.93 48.83
N GLN A 318 4.72 9.36 48.80
CA GLN A 318 3.93 9.68 49.97
C GLN A 318 2.71 8.79 50.00
N ASN A 319 2.67 7.97 51.04
CA ASN A 319 1.49 7.27 51.49
C ASN A 319 0.51 8.27 52.07
N ASP A 320 -0.74 8.25 51.62
CA ASP A 320 -1.88 8.56 52.47
C ASP A 320 -3.10 7.76 52.01
N ALA A 321 -3.53 6.88 52.89
CA ALA A 321 -4.74 6.12 52.75
C ALA A 321 -5.93 7.02 53.14
N ALA A 322 -6.79 7.32 52.18
CA ALA A 322 -8.16 7.79 52.45
C ALA A 322 -9.08 7.18 51.43
N SER A 323 -9.94 6.30 51.92
CA SER A 323 -11.11 5.75 51.26
C SER A 323 -12.06 6.87 50.85
N ASP A 324 -12.24 7.07 49.54
CA ASP A 324 -13.40 7.76 49.01
C ASP A 324 -13.86 7.08 47.71
N VAL A 325 -15.03 6.51 47.78
CA VAL A 325 -15.80 6.05 46.61
C VAL A 325 -16.20 7.31 45.84
N ARG A 326 -15.33 7.78 44.97
CA ARG A 326 -15.67 8.79 43.96
C ARG A 326 -15.93 8.08 42.63
N SER A 327 -17.15 8.27 42.13
CA SER A 327 -17.47 7.98 40.73
C SER A 327 -16.32 8.44 39.85
N ALA A 328 -15.70 7.50 39.13
CA ALA A 328 -14.65 7.81 38.20
C ALA A 328 -15.24 8.68 37.07
N ALA A 329 -15.17 10.00 37.24
CA ALA A 329 -15.31 10.93 36.11
C ALA A 329 -14.17 10.61 35.15
N VAL A 330 -14.50 9.94 34.06
CA VAL A 330 -13.54 9.67 32.97
C VAL A 330 -13.00 11.02 32.55
N SER A 331 -11.76 11.33 32.91
CA SER A 331 -11.11 12.60 32.54
C SER A 331 -10.98 12.65 31.01
N VAL A 332 -11.48 13.73 30.40
CA VAL A 332 -11.32 13.98 28.96
C VAL A 332 -9.83 14.12 28.68
N LYS A 333 -9.32 13.36 27.70
CA LYS A 333 -7.92 13.43 27.25
C LYS A 333 -7.62 14.81 26.69
N SER A 334 -6.40 15.33 26.91
CA SER A 334 -5.93 16.59 26.30
C SER A 334 -5.74 16.45 24.79
N ASP A 335 -5.77 17.55 24.06
CA ASP A 335 -5.50 17.56 22.61
C ASP A 335 -4.16 16.89 22.24
N GLN A 336 -3.12 17.09 23.06
CA GLN A 336 -1.83 16.42 22.86
C GLN A 336 -1.92 14.90 23.04
N GLN A 337 -2.68 14.41 24.03
CA GLN A 337 -2.89 12.97 24.23
C GLN A 337 -3.71 12.37 23.08
N LEU A 338 -4.70 13.13 22.58
CA LEU A 338 -5.50 12.71 21.44
C LEU A 338 -4.70 12.74 20.13
N ALA A 339 -3.83 13.73 19.95
CA ALA A 339 -2.92 13.80 18.79
C ALA A 339 -1.98 12.59 18.75
N GLU A 340 -1.40 12.22 19.89
CA GLU A 340 -0.53 11.02 19.98
C GLU A 340 -1.32 9.73 19.72
N GLU A 341 -2.56 9.66 20.19
CA GLU A 341 -3.44 8.50 19.94
C GLU A 341 -3.76 8.33 18.45
N LEU A 342 -4.00 9.44 17.71
CA LEU A 342 -4.39 9.43 16.30
C LEU A 342 -3.19 9.48 15.33
N ARG A 343 -1.97 9.72 15.82
CA ARG A 343 -0.78 9.81 14.97
C ARG A 343 -0.61 8.56 14.13
N GLY A 344 -0.50 8.74 12.80
CA GLY A 344 -0.33 7.66 11.82
C GLY A 344 -1.58 6.85 11.49
N ASP A 345 -2.74 7.17 12.13
CA ASP A 345 -4.04 6.57 11.78
C ASP A 345 -4.71 7.31 10.63
N PHE A 346 -4.47 8.61 10.56
CA PHE A 346 -5.03 9.52 9.57
C PHE A 346 -3.92 10.36 8.99
N TYR A 347 -3.82 10.39 7.67
CA TYR A 347 -2.87 11.24 6.98
C TYR A 347 -3.28 11.40 5.51
N TYR A 348 -2.67 12.36 4.83
CA TYR A 348 -2.80 12.49 3.39
C TYR A 348 -1.43 12.65 2.72
N PHE A 349 -1.38 12.37 1.44
CA PHE A 349 -0.23 12.65 0.59
C PHE A 349 -0.69 12.96 -0.82
N ASP A 350 0.11 13.76 -1.51
CA ASP A 350 -0.11 14.16 -2.89
C ASP A 350 0.86 13.46 -3.82
N GLN A 351 0.33 12.75 -4.83
CA GLN A 351 1.17 12.14 -5.85
C GLN A 351 0.57 12.33 -7.24
N GLY A 352 1.32 13.00 -8.13
CA GLY A 352 0.90 13.28 -9.50
C GLY A 352 -0.47 13.98 -9.56
N SER A 353 -1.46 13.32 -10.16
CA SER A 353 -2.83 13.81 -10.33
C SER A 353 -3.74 13.55 -9.13
N CYS A 354 -3.25 12.93 -8.06
CA CYS A 354 -4.08 12.43 -6.97
C CYS A 354 -3.68 13.03 -5.62
N ARG A 355 -4.69 13.32 -4.79
CA ARG A 355 -4.59 13.39 -3.33
C ARG A 355 -5.18 12.12 -2.76
N PHE A 356 -4.42 11.46 -1.90
CA PHE A 356 -4.83 10.29 -1.15
C PHE A 356 -5.12 10.69 0.29
N ILE A 357 -6.32 10.39 0.77
CA ILE A 357 -6.75 10.62 2.14
C ILE A 357 -6.86 9.25 2.81
N MET A 358 -5.93 8.97 3.71
CA MET A 358 -5.76 7.68 4.37
C MET A 358 -6.45 7.73 5.72
N THR A 359 -7.43 6.83 5.95
CA THR A 359 -8.27 6.86 7.16
C THR A 359 -8.32 5.50 7.85
N ASP A 360 -8.20 5.51 9.17
CA ASP A 360 -8.41 4.32 10.01
C ASP A 360 -9.87 4.20 10.41
N SER A 361 -10.64 3.42 9.67
CA SER A 361 -12.04 3.15 9.99
C SER A 361 -12.25 2.32 11.28
N SER A 362 -11.21 1.66 11.78
CA SER A 362 -11.27 0.98 13.09
C SER A 362 -11.44 1.97 14.26
N PHE A 363 -11.28 3.27 14.00
CA PHE A 363 -11.63 4.33 14.94
C PHE A 363 -13.12 4.28 15.33
N LEU A 364 -14.00 3.81 14.45
CA LEU A 364 -15.43 3.73 14.64
C LEU A 364 -15.90 2.45 15.40
N THR A 365 -14.98 1.55 15.74
CA THR A 365 -15.32 0.33 16.51
C THR A 365 -15.67 0.65 17.96
N ASP A 366 -16.52 -0.18 18.57
CA ASP A 366 -16.91 -0.04 19.97
C ASP A 366 -15.71 -0.17 20.91
N GLU A 367 -14.75 -1.04 20.61
CA GLU A 367 -13.52 -1.19 21.39
C GLU A 367 -12.67 0.09 21.41
N ARG A 368 -12.59 0.79 20.27
CA ARG A 368 -11.87 2.05 20.19
C ARG A 368 -12.57 3.14 21.00
N LYS A 369 -13.90 3.19 20.91
CA LYS A 369 -14.75 4.12 21.65
C LYS A 369 -14.67 3.91 23.16
N GLU A 370 -14.71 2.66 23.62
CA GLU A 370 -14.52 2.31 25.04
C GLU A 370 -13.15 2.73 25.55
N ARG A 371 -12.08 2.43 24.78
CA ARG A 371 -10.71 2.78 25.15
C ARG A 371 -10.46 4.28 25.26
N LEU A 372 -11.04 5.07 24.38
CA LEU A 372 -10.93 6.53 24.39
C LEU A 372 -11.83 7.17 25.44
N GLY A 373 -12.94 6.54 25.77
CA GLY A 373 -14.06 7.10 26.49
C GLY A 373 -14.95 7.98 25.61
N THR A 374 -16.24 7.90 25.80
CA THR A 374 -17.25 8.50 24.90
C THR A 374 -16.97 9.95 24.54
N ARG A 375 -16.64 10.80 25.54
CA ARG A 375 -16.42 12.24 25.30
C ARG A 375 -15.15 12.51 24.49
N SER A 376 -14.05 11.83 24.78
CA SER A 376 -12.80 11.95 24.01
C SER A 376 -12.98 11.44 22.59
N TRP A 377 -13.71 10.33 22.43
CA TRP A 377 -14.05 9.77 21.13
C TRP A 377 -14.85 10.75 20.26
N GLN A 378 -15.92 11.36 20.82
CA GLN A 378 -16.74 12.36 20.10
C GLN A 378 -15.94 13.59 19.69
N LEU A 379 -14.99 14.04 20.53
CA LEU A 379 -14.09 15.15 20.17
C LEU A 379 -13.16 14.77 19.00
N CYS A 380 -12.59 13.58 19.03
CA CYS A 380 -11.75 13.08 17.93
C CYS A 380 -12.56 12.93 16.64
N GLU A 381 -13.74 12.34 16.74
CA GLU A 381 -14.63 12.11 15.62
C GLU A 381 -14.93 13.42 14.88
N LYS A 382 -15.36 14.45 15.61
CA LYS A 382 -15.60 15.78 15.01
C LYS A 382 -14.34 16.38 14.35
N LYS A 383 -13.16 16.22 14.98
CA LYS A 383 -11.90 16.68 14.42
C LYS A 383 -11.50 15.89 13.15
N ILE A 384 -11.85 14.61 13.10
CA ILE A 384 -11.62 13.76 11.91
C ILE A 384 -12.52 14.22 10.76
N GLU A 385 -13.81 14.45 11.00
CA GLU A 385 -14.73 14.99 9.99
C GLU A 385 -14.23 16.34 9.43
N ASP A 386 -13.89 17.28 10.31
CA ASP A 386 -13.40 18.60 9.94
C ASP A 386 -12.06 18.50 9.16
N TRP A 387 -11.21 17.51 9.49
CA TRP A 387 -9.97 17.25 8.78
C TRP A 387 -10.22 16.64 7.39
N ILE A 388 -11.13 15.67 7.26
CA ILE A 388 -11.53 15.08 5.96
C ILE A 388 -12.06 16.20 5.05
N ALA A 389 -12.99 17.03 5.56
CA ALA A 389 -13.57 18.14 4.83
C ALA A 389 -12.50 19.09 4.27
N ARG A 390 -11.64 19.62 5.16
CA ARG A 390 -10.54 20.51 4.76
C ARG A 390 -9.59 19.89 3.77
N THR A 391 -9.17 18.64 4.05
CA THR A 391 -8.20 17.96 3.19
C THR A 391 -8.73 17.74 1.78
N LEU A 392 -10.03 17.49 1.64
CA LEU A 392 -10.71 17.39 0.35
C LEU A 392 -10.84 18.75 -0.33
N GLU A 393 -11.30 19.79 0.39
CA GLU A 393 -11.50 21.15 -0.14
C GLU A 393 -10.20 21.80 -0.59
N GLU A 394 -9.13 21.65 0.19
CA GLU A 394 -7.82 22.24 -0.07
C GLU A 394 -7.00 21.44 -1.10
N SER A 395 -7.56 20.38 -1.67
CA SER A 395 -6.85 19.56 -2.64
C SER A 395 -6.60 20.32 -3.95
N PRO A 396 -5.34 20.52 -4.35
CA PRO A 396 -5.00 21.08 -5.66
C PRO A 396 -5.03 20.01 -6.76
N LYS A 397 -5.41 18.78 -6.44
CA LYS A 397 -5.32 17.65 -7.35
C LYS A 397 -6.63 17.40 -8.09
N PRO A 398 -6.56 16.94 -9.35
CA PRO A 398 -7.74 16.53 -10.09
C PRO A 398 -8.55 15.43 -9.39
N TRP A 399 -7.91 14.52 -8.67
CA TRP A 399 -8.56 13.35 -8.07
C TRP A 399 -8.33 13.30 -6.57
N ASN A 400 -9.42 13.14 -5.82
CA ASN A 400 -9.44 12.89 -4.39
C ASN A 400 -9.83 11.43 -4.15
N ILE A 401 -8.89 10.65 -3.66
CA ILE A 401 -9.03 9.21 -3.41
C ILE A 401 -8.97 9.00 -1.90
N VAL A 402 -10.05 8.46 -1.32
CA VAL A 402 -10.08 8.08 0.09
C VAL A 402 -9.77 6.60 0.19
N VAL A 403 -8.93 6.26 1.14
CA VAL A 403 -8.60 4.86 1.45
C VAL A 403 -9.02 4.59 2.88
N THR A 404 -9.85 3.58 3.05
CA THR A 404 -10.37 3.14 4.34
C THR A 404 -10.48 1.62 4.34
N HIS A 405 -10.32 0.97 5.49
CA HIS A 405 -10.38 -0.49 5.50
C HIS A 405 -11.81 -1.03 5.34
N HIS A 406 -12.73 -0.63 6.24
CA HIS A 406 -14.13 -1.06 6.15
C HIS A 406 -14.83 -0.41 4.97
N PRO A 407 -15.62 -1.15 4.18
CA PRO A 407 -16.36 -0.60 3.06
C PRO A 407 -17.60 0.16 3.54
N PRO A 408 -17.76 1.44 3.19
CA PRO A 408 -19.03 2.13 3.46
C PRO A 408 -20.23 1.43 2.80
N TYR A 409 -20.03 0.91 1.60
CA TYR A 409 -21.00 0.15 0.83
C TYR A 409 -20.39 -1.19 0.45
N GLY A 410 -20.60 -2.19 1.30
CA GLY A 410 -20.13 -3.56 1.15
C GLY A 410 -21.26 -4.51 0.74
N MET A 411 -20.97 -5.80 0.71
CA MET A 411 -21.95 -6.85 0.44
C MET A 411 -22.92 -7.07 1.61
N HIS A 412 -22.52 -6.70 2.81
CA HIS A 412 -23.33 -6.84 4.02
C HIS A 412 -22.92 -5.85 5.11
N ASP A 413 -23.85 -5.57 6.01
CA ASP A 413 -23.66 -4.74 7.20
C ASP A 413 -23.60 -5.62 8.47
N ARG A 414 -22.69 -6.59 8.50
CA ARG A 414 -22.53 -7.45 9.68
C ARG A 414 -21.68 -6.83 10.78
N ASP A 415 -20.86 -5.86 10.40
CA ASP A 415 -20.09 -5.04 11.33
C ASP A 415 -20.86 -3.74 11.67
N THR A 416 -20.46 -3.09 12.74
CA THR A 416 -21.05 -1.82 13.17
C THR A 416 -20.41 -0.61 12.51
N VAL A 417 -19.30 -0.79 11.77
CA VAL A 417 -18.48 0.30 11.21
C VAL A 417 -19.04 0.80 9.90
N SER A 418 -19.45 -0.10 8.99
CA SER A 418 -19.99 0.28 7.68
C SER A 418 -21.21 1.22 7.77
N PRO A 419 -22.21 0.95 8.63
CA PRO A 419 -23.31 1.90 8.88
C PRO A 419 -22.83 3.25 9.43
N GLN A 420 -21.90 3.26 10.39
CA GLN A 420 -21.35 4.49 10.95
C GLN A 420 -20.58 5.30 9.90
N LEU A 421 -19.80 4.66 9.01
CA LEU A 421 -19.14 5.34 7.89
C LEU A 421 -20.16 6.07 7.00
N ARG A 422 -21.29 5.42 6.67
CA ARG A 422 -22.36 6.04 5.87
C ARG A 422 -23.04 7.20 6.59
N GLU A 423 -23.17 7.14 7.91
CA GLU A 423 -23.79 8.19 8.71
C GLU A 423 -22.86 9.39 8.91
N MET A 424 -21.57 9.15 9.16
CA MET A 424 -20.63 10.17 9.66
C MET A 424 -19.68 10.69 8.56
N TRP A 425 -18.94 9.83 7.88
CA TRP A 425 -17.88 10.27 6.97
C TRP A 425 -18.31 10.37 5.50
N VAL A 426 -19.22 9.52 5.04
CA VAL A 426 -19.68 9.57 3.65
C VAL A 426 -20.33 10.90 3.30
N PRO A 427 -21.21 11.51 4.11
CA PRO A 427 -21.79 12.82 3.79
C PRO A 427 -20.71 13.92 3.66
N VAL A 428 -19.66 13.85 4.46
CA VAL A 428 -18.53 14.78 4.39
C VAL A 428 -17.75 14.55 3.07
N MET A 429 -17.47 13.31 2.71
CA MET A 429 -16.79 12.96 1.46
C MET A 429 -17.57 13.41 0.22
N GLU A 430 -18.89 13.21 0.21
CA GLU A 430 -19.78 13.64 -0.87
C GLU A 430 -19.83 15.17 -1.02
N ALA A 431 -19.97 15.88 0.11
CA ALA A 431 -20.06 17.34 0.12
C ALA A 431 -18.76 18.01 -0.33
N HIS A 432 -17.60 17.40 -0.05
CA HIS A 432 -16.28 18.02 -0.28
C HIS A 432 -15.49 17.38 -1.43
N GLY A 433 -16.12 16.52 -2.22
CA GLY A 433 -15.63 16.15 -3.55
C GLY A 433 -14.61 14.99 -3.57
N ALA A 434 -14.80 13.96 -2.77
CA ALA A 434 -14.17 12.66 -3.01
C ALA A 434 -14.65 12.08 -4.35
N ASP A 435 -13.79 11.35 -5.05
CA ASP A 435 -14.08 10.76 -6.36
C ASP A 435 -14.13 9.23 -6.32
N LEU A 436 -13.27 8.63 -5.50
CA LEU A 436 -13.08 7.19 -5.39
C LEU A 436 -12.79 6.83 -3.93
N VAL A 437 -13.42 5.77 -3.44
CA VAL A 437 -13.09 5.14 -2.15
C VAL A 437 -12.55 3.74 -2.43
N LEU A 438 -11.36 3.46 -1.91
CA LEU A 438 -10.73 2.14 -1.96
C LEU A 438 -10.82 1.50 -0.57
N CYS A 439 -11.28 0.26 -0.49
CA CYS A 439 -11.51 -0.45 0.76
C CYS A 439 -11.24 -1.96 0.64
N GLY A 440 -11.27 -2.67 1.77
CA GLY A 440 -11.04 -4.11 1.90
C GLY A 440 -12.10 -4.78 2.77
N HIS A 441 -11.66 -5.56 3.78
CA HIS A 441 -12.45 -6.11 4.89
C HIS A 441 -13.33 -7.32 4.56
N GLN A 442 -14.01 -7.36 3.41
CA GLN A 442 -14.95 -8.45 3.11
C GLN A 442 -14.37 -9.53 2.19
N HIS A 443 -13.08 -9.49 1.92
CA HIS A 443 -12.27 -10.50 1.22
C HIS A 443 -12.80 -10.87 -0.17
N MET A 444 -13.21 -9.87 -0.96
CA MET A 444 -13.69 -10.05 -2.32
C MET A 444 -13.44 -8.80 -3.17
N TYR A 445 -13.57 -8.92 -4.46
CA TYR A 445 -13.70 -7.76 -5.32
C TYR A 445 -15.15 -7.34 -5.47
N MET A 446 -15.44 -6.08 -5.20
CA MET A 446 -16.73 -5.47 -5.46
C MET A 446 -16.56 -4.04 -5.93
N ARG A 447 -17.40 -3.59 -6.87
CA ARG A 447 -17.51 -2.19 -7.27
C ARG A 447 -18.97 -1.75 -7.27
N THR A 448 -19.22 -0.56 -6.75
CA THR A 448 -20.55 0.06 -6.77
C THR A 448 -20.78 0.89 -8.02
N GLU A 449 -22.01 1.27 -8.28
CA GLU A 449 -22.31 2.47 -9.08
C GLU A 449 -21.77 3.72 -8.36
N ALA A 450 -21.91 4.88 -9.01
CA ALA A 450 -21.55 6.14 -8.34
C ALA A 450 -22.67 6.55 -7.36
N ILE A 451 -22.38 6.50 -6.06
CA ILE A 451 -23.28 6.91 -4.98
C ILE A 451 -22.83 8.27 -4.48
N GLY A 452 -23.70 9.29 -4.51
CA GLY A 452 -23.32 10.65 -4.14
C GLY A 452 -22.18 11.24 -5.01
N GLY A 453 -21.91 10.64 -6.19
CA GLY A 453 -20.83 11.00 -7.09
C GLY A 453 -19.51 10.27 -6.82
N ILE A 454 -19.44 9.40 -5.83
CA ILE A 454 -18.27 8.61 -5.44
C ILE A 454 -18.45 7.16 -5.89
N VAL A 455 -17.40 6.55 -6.46
CA VAL A 455 -17.34 5.11 -6.73
C VAL A 455 -16.60 4.43 -5.59
N TYR A 456 -17.14 3.32 -5.09
CA TYR A 456 -16.54 2.52 -4.03
C TYR A 456 -16.02 1.22 -4.63
N VAL A 457 -14.76 0.88 -4.31
CA VAL A 457 -14.09 -0.33 -4.80
C VAL A 457 -13.49 -1.07 -3.63
N MET A 458 -13.89 -2.30 -3.46
CA MET A 458 -13.36 -3.22 -2.47
C MET A 458 -12.44 -4.23 -3.15
N GLY A 459 -11.26 -4.47 -2.58
CA GLY A 459 -10.27 -5.44 -3.03
C GLY A 459 -9.89 -6.44 -1.96
N ASN A 460 -9.18 -7.49 -2.36
CA ASN A 460 -8.63 -8.53 -1.49
C ASN A 460 -7.38 -9.12 -2.14
N SER A 461 -6.21 -8.95 -1.56
CA SER A 461 -4.97 -9.47 -2.17
C SER A 461 -4.44 -10.74 -1.51
N GLY A 462 -5.04 -11.14 -0.38
CA GLY A 462 -4.74 -12.39 0.32
C GLY A 462 -5.63 -13.55 -0.10
N ASN A 463 -5.33 -14.73 0.45
CA ASN A 463 -6.08 -15.95 0.19
C ASN A 463 -7.32 -16.15 1.08
N MET A 464 -7.54 -15.25 2.04
CA MET A 464 -8.74 -15.30 2.87
C MET A 464 -9.99 -15.16 2.01
N LYS A 465 -10.96 -16.05 2.25
CA LYS A 465 -12.20 -16.10 1.49
C LYS A 465 -13.33 -15.49 2.29
N SER A 466 -14.19 -14.76 1.61
CA SER A 466 -15.42 -14.29 2.23
C SER A 466 -16.33 -15.47 2.59
N ALA A 467 -16.62 -15.64 3.87
CA ALA A 467 -17.56 -16.66 4.34
C ALA A 467 -19.01 -16.40 3.90
N VAL A 468 -19.27 -15.22 3.33
CA VAL A 468 -20.60 -14.73 2.99
C VAL A 468 -20.90 -14.89 1.51
N TYR A 469 -19.86 -14.80 0.67
CA TYR A 469 -20.00 -14.82 -0.80
C TYR A 469 -20.87 -15.97 -1.33
N GLU A 470 -20.68 -17.19 -0.80
CA GLU A 470 -21.41 -18.38 -1.25
C GLU A 470 -22.85 -18.49 -0.71
N LYS A 471 -23.26 -17.60 0.19
CA LYS A 471 -24.55 -17.65 0.92
C LYS A 471 -25.49 -16.50 0.56
N MET A 472 -25.10 -15.66 -0.40
CA MET A 472 -25.91 -14.49 -0.76
C MET A 472 -26.85 -14.82 -1.93
N ASP A 473 -28.14 -14.80 -1.65
CA ASP A 473 -29.19 -15.00 -2.66
C ASP A 473 -29.45 -13.73 -3.51
N THR A 474 -29.05 -12.55 -3.00
CA THR A 474 -29.28 -11.25 -3.66
C THR A 474 -28.11 -10.31 -3.47
N LEU A 475 -27.77 -9.56 -4.52
CA LEU A 475 -26.78 -8.49 -4.49
C LEU A 475 -27.45 -7.19 -4.00
N PRO A 476 -26.72 -6.32 -3.28
CA PRO A 476 -27.19 -4.96 -3.02
C PRO A 476 -27.45 -4.21 -4.32
N ASP A 477 -28.48 -3.36 -4.36
CA ASP A 477 -28.90 -2.64 -5.57
C ASP A 477 -27.77 -1.76 -6.16
N TYR A 478 -26.87 -1.28 -5.32
CA TYR A 478 -25.70 -0.47 -5.74
C TYR A 478 -24.53 -1.30 -6.28
N CYS A 479 -24.57 -2.63 -6.20
CA CYS A 479 -23.48 -3.48 -6.67
C CYS A 479 -23.48 -3.60 -8.19
N MET A 480 -22.45 -3.07 -8.84
CA MET A 480 -22.29 -3.16 -10.30
C MET A 480 -21.49 -4.38 -10.75
N VAL A 481 -20.47 -4.73 -9.98
CA VAL A 481 -19.61 -5.87 -10.26
C VAL A 481 -19.23 -6.54 -8.95
N LEU A 482 -19.34 -7.84 -8.93
CA LEU A 482 -18.88 -8.72 -7.86
C LEU A 482 -18.04 -9.82 -8.49
N SER A 483 -16.86 -10.06 -7.99
CA SER A 483 -16.02 -11.20 -8.35
C SER A 483 -15.56 -11.96 -7.10
N GLY A 484 -15.43 -13.25 -7.28
CA GLY A 484 -15.32 -14.27 -6.26
C GLY A 484 -14.26 -14.13 -5.19
N ASN A 485 -14.15 -15.21 -4.47
CA ASN A 485 -13.40 -15.47 -3.27
C ASN A 485 -11.92 -15.80 -3.55
N GLY A 486 -11.16 -14.87 -4.13
CA GLY A 486 -9.74 -15.10 -4.38
C GLY A 486 -8.94 -13.82 -4.33
N PRO A 487 -7.62 -13.92 -4.33
CA PRO A 487 -6.76 -12.77 -4.44
C PRO A 487 -7.06 -11.98 -5.71
N ASN A 488 -7.09 -10.67 -5.57
CA ASN A 488 -7.26 -9.74 -6.67
C ASN A 488 -6.46 -8.46 -6.40
N TYR A 489 -6.19 -7.71 -7.44
CA TYR A 489 -5.48 -6.44 -7.33
C TYR A 489 -6.00 -5.45 -8.37
N GLN A 490 -5.80 -4.17 -8.12
CA GLN A 490 -6.27 -3.11 -8.99
C GLN A 490 -5.12 -2.23 -9.44
N ILE A 491 -5.01 -2.00 -10.75
CA ILE A 491 -4.12 -1.01 -11.34
C ILE A 491 -4.94 0.21 -11.72
N ILE A 492 -4.55 1.36 -11.18
CA ILE A 492 -5.24 2.63 -11.40
C ILE A 492 -4.33 3.58 -12.18
N ASP A 493 -4.87 4.10 -13.30
CA ASP A 493 -4.26 5.13 -14.13
C ASP A 493 -5.04 6.42 -13.99
N ALA A 494 -4.43 7.42 -13.35
CA ALA A 494 -5.05 8.70 -13.10
C ALA A 494 -4.37 9.83 -13.91
N GLY A 495 -5.00 10.22 -15.01
CA GLY A 495 -4.66 11.43 -15.75
C GLY A 495 -5.54 12.60 -15.29
N ARG A 496 -5.37 13.81 -15.88
CA ARG A 496 -6.10 15.02 -15.44
C ARG A 496 -7.63 14.91 -15.46
N ARG A 497 -8.18 14.20 -16.44
CA ARG A 497 -9.63 14.17 -16.69
C ARG A 497 -10.21 12.77 -16.72
N LYS A 498 -9.37 11.77 -16.71
CA LYS A 498 -9.74 10.37 -16.79
C LYS A 498 -8.98 9.61 -15.72
N LEU A 499 -9.70 8.92 -14.84
CA LEU A 499 -9.18 7.89 -13.97
C LEU A 499 -9.73 6.56 -14.47
N GLN A 500 -8.86 5.65 -14.79
CA GLN A 500 -9.20 4.29 -15.19
C GLN A 500 -8.71 3.31 -14.14
N LEU A 501 -9.59 2.44 -13.66
CA LEU A 501 -9.26 1.32 -12.79
C LEU A 501 -9.48 0.03 -13.57
N THR A 502 -8.51 -0.87 -13.48
CA THR A 502 -8.61 -2.24 -13.99
C THR A 502 -8.31 -3.18 -12.85
N SER A 503 -9.24 -4.07 -12.55
CA SER A 503 -9.10 -5.14 -11.57
C SER A 503 -8.73 -6.44 -12.24
N TYR A 504 -7.83 -7.17 -11.60
CA TYR A 504 -7.32 -8.46 -12.04
C TYR A 504 -7.46 -9.48 -10.92
N ASP A 505 -7.66 -10.74 -11.28
CA ASP A 505 -7.46 -11.84 -10.36
C ASP A 505 -5.96 -12.17 -10.18
N ALA A 506 -5.66 -13.18 -9.36
CA ALA A 506 -4.29 -13.61 -9.10
C ALA A 506 -3.55 -14.10 -10.36
N ASP A 507 -4.29 -14.58 -11.37
CA ASP A 507 -3.74 -15.06 -12.64
C ASP A 507 -3.53 -13.93 -13.67
N GLY A 508 -3.87 -12.70 -13.31
CA GLY A 508 -3.78 -11.52 -14.18
C GLY A 508 -4.91 -11.41 -15.20
N LEU A 509 -6.00 -12.17 -15.04
CA LEU A 509 -7.20 -12.03 -15.86
C LEU A 509 -8.03 -10.83 -15.39
N ILE A 510 -8.57 -10.09 -16.34
CA ILE A 510 -9.36 -8.89 -16.01
C ILE A 510 -10.70 -9.30 -15.44
N ILE A 511 -10.97 -8.88 -14.21
CA ILE A 511 -12.26 -9.01 -13.53
C ILE A 511 -13.19 -7.87 -13.93
N ASP A 512 -12.66 -6.63 -13.92
CA ASP A 512 -13.44 -5.43 -14.19
C ASP A 512 -12.54 -4.31 -14.76
N ARG A 513 -13.19 -3.43 -15.53
CA ARG A 513 -12.54 -2.22 -16.02
C ARG A 513 -13.56 -1.10 -16.13
N PHE A 514 -13.33 0.00 -15.41
CA PHE A 514 -14.20 1.15 -15.49
C PHE A 514 -13.41 2.46 -15.56
N THR A 515 -14.13 3.56 -15.83
CA THR A 515 -13.51 4.87 -16.01
C THR A 515 -14.38 5.96 -15.37
N ILE A 516 -13.78 6.75 -14.50
CA ILE A 516 -14.34 8.00 -14.00
C ILE A 516 -13.84 9.15 -14.90
N ARG A 517 -14.73 10.08 -15.24
CA ARG A 517 -14.39 11.26 -16.08
C ARG A 517 -14.82 12.54 -15.42
N LYS A 518 -13.93 13.53 -15.41
CA LYS A 518 -14.25 14.90 -14.98
C LYS A 518 -14.48 15.81 -16.18
N SER A 519 -15.49 16.68 -16.09
CA SER A 519 -15.70 17.73 -17.07
C SER A 519 -14.53 18.73 -17.03
N LEU A 520 -14.26 19.38 -18.16
CA LEU A 520 -13.21 20.41 -18.25
C LEU A 520 -13.42 21.52 -17.21
N TRP A 521 -14.65 21.91 -16.96
CA TRP A 521 -15.00 22.99 -16.01
C TRP A 521 -14.66 22.59 -14.56
N LYS A 522 -14.86 21.33 -14.15
CA LYS A 522 -14.48 20.85 -12.80
C LYS A 522 -12.95 20.87 -12.61
N VAL A 523 -12.20 20.53 -13.65
CA VAL A 523 -10.72 20.55 -13.60
C VAL A 523 -10.20 21.99 -13.53
N ILE A 524 -10.76 22.92 -14.33
CA ILE A 524 -10.37 24.32 -14.31
C ILE A 524 -10.73 24.98 -12.98
N ALA A 525 -11.91 24.71 -12.43
CA ALA A 525 -12.32 25.24 -11.13
C ALA A 525 -11.40 24.78 -9.97
N GLY A 526 -10.82 23.58 -10.05
CA GLY A 526 -9.83 23.09 -9.06
C GLY A 526 -8.45 23.76 -9.19
N ILE A 527 -8.10 24.31 -10.35
CA ILE A 527 -6.82 25.04 -10.55
C ILE A 527 -6.89 26.46 -9.97
N PHE A 528 -8.08 27.04 -9.88
CA PHE A 528 -8.30 28.41 -9.40
C PHE A 528 -8.84 28.49 -7.96
N ARG A 529 -8.91 27.37 -7.25
CA ARG A 529 -9.09 27.28 -5.81
C ARG A 529 -7.71 27.22 -5.13
#